data_f92d82c066cb752a8f64b18fa5d5587c
#
_entry.id   f92d82c066cb752a8f64b18fa5d5587c
#
_cell.length_a   1.000
_cell.length_b   1.000
_cell.length_c   1.000
_cell.angle_alpha   90.00
_cell.angle_beta   90.00
_cell.angle_gamma   90.00
#
_symmetry.space_group_name_H-M   'P 1'
#
loop_
_entity.id
_entity.type
_entity.pdbx_description
1 polymer ?
#
loop_
_entity_poly.entity_id
_entity_poly.type
_entity_poly.pdbx_seq_one_letter_code
_entity_poly.pdbx_strand_id
1 'polypeptide(L)'
;DGVLQYISGTRSISEAEIVSSNNINRPEDRFLIGKFDTNSFFNLRYEVLENKRRITHCSVRGFLGGRVARIPHQLFIAEQALQMTHPRVLLADEVGLGKTIEAGLIIHKLLLTERAERVLIVVPDSLAYQWFVEMFRKFRLSFTVLNQETYLEKDTKPFKDTNLIITGLGFLKG
;
A
#
# COMPACT_ATOMS: atom_id res chain seq x y z
N ASP A 1 -6.34 -33.21 4.32
CA ASP A 1 -7.10 -32.43 3.33
C ASP A 1 -7.51 -31.10 3.96
N GLY A 2 -6.83 -30.05 3.56
CA GLY A 2 -6.93 -28.74 4.23
C GLY A 2 -8.07 -27.85 3.70
N VAL A 3 -9.26 -28.41 3.46
CA VAL A 3 -10.43 -27.63 3.05
C VAL A 3 -11.11 -27.07 4.29
N LEU A 4 -11.25 -25.75 4.37
CA LEU A 4 -11.95 -25.06 5.45
C LEU A 4 -13.45 -25.41 5.41
N GLN A 5 -14.03 -25.68 6.59
CA GLN A 5 -15.46 -25.88 6.74
C GLN A 5 -16.04 -24.74 7.60
N TYR A 6 -17.09 -24.15 7.10
CA TYR A 6 -17.84 -23.11 7.81
C TYR A 6 -19.06 -23.75 8.49
N ILE A 7 -19.15 -23.62 9.81
CA ILE A 7 -20.23 -24.22 10.60
C ILE A 7 -21.18 -23.12 11.08
N SER A 8 -22.46 -23.23 10.73
CA SER A 8 -23.50 -22.34 11.23
C SER A 8 -24.68 -23.19 11.77
N GLY A 9 -24.75 -23.30 13.07
CA GLY A 9 -25.72 -24.17 13.74
C GLY A 9 -25.48 -25.63 13.41
N THR A 10 -26.48 -26.32 12.81
CA THR A 10 -26.41 -27.73 12.39
C THR A 10 -25.91 -27.91 10.95
N ARG A 11 -25.60 -26.85 10.21
CA ARG A 11 -25.13 -26.92 8.83
C ARG A 11 -23.63 -26.68 8.76
N SER A 12 -22.92 -27.58 8.08
CA SER A 12 -21.53 -27.43 7.70
C SER A 12 -21.48 -27.26 6.18
N ILE A 13 -20.77 -26.24 5.71
CA ILE A 13 -20.57 -25.94 4.28
C ILE A 13 -19.08 -25.95 4.04
N SER A 14 -18.63 -26.72 3.06
CA SER A 14 -17.25 -26.75 2.63
C SER A 14 -16.92 -25.46 1.84
N GLU A 15 -15.70 -24.94 1.98
CA GLU A 15 -15.21 -23.81 1.18
C GLU A 15 -15.35 -24.06 -0.33
N ALA A 16 -15.21 -25.31 -0.76
CA ALA A 16 -15.39 -25.72 -2.15
C ALA A 16 -16.85 -25.62 -2.65
N GLU A 17 -17.83 -25.63 -1.73
CA GLU A 17 -19.26 -25.48 -2.05
C GLU A 17 -19.70 -24.02 -2.11
N ILE A 18 -18.84 -23.07 -1.72
CA ILE A 18 -19.11 -21.63 -1.83
C ILE A 18 -18.88 -21.19 -3.27
N VAL A 19 -19.89 -21.36 -4.10
CA VAL A 19 -19.85 -21.14 -5.55
C VAL A 19 -19.72 -19.66 -5.94
N SER A 20 -20.03 -18.72 -5.07
CA SER A 20 -19.72 -17.31 -5.26
C SER A 20 -19.77 -16.51 -3.95
N SER A 21 -18.70 -15.84 -3.63
CA SER A 21 -18.66 -14.82 -2.56
C SER A 21 -19.49 -13.57 -2.88
N ASN A 22 -20.02 -13.47 -4.08
CA ASN A 22 -20.71 -12.26 -4.58
C ASN A 22 -22.12 -12.07 -4.06
N ASN A 23 -22.71 -13.07 -3.38
CA ASN A 23 -24.07 -12.98 -2.84
C ASN A 23 -24.14 -12.73 -1.34
N ILE A 24 -23.02 -12.47 -0.67
CA ILE A 24 -23.01 -12.19 0.76
C ILE A 24 -23.33 -10.72 0.97
N ASN A 25 -24.62 -10.45 1.18
CA ASN A 25 -25.13 -9.19 1.75
C ASN A 25 -24.73 -7.91 1.02
N ARG A 26 -25.11 -7.76 -0.24
CA ARG A 26 -25.14 -6.42 -0.82
C ARG A 26 -26.03 -5.52 0.04
N PRO A 27 -25.60 -4.30 0.36
CA PRO A 27 -26.41 -3.37 1.16
C PRO A 27 -27.82 -3.16 0.56
N GLU A 28 -27.92 -3.16 -0.77
CA GLU A 28 -29.16 -3.01 -1.53
C GLU A 28 -30.14 -4.16 -1.27
N ASP A 29 -29.65 -5.41 -1.30
CA ASP A 29 -30.48 -6.61 -1.07
C ASP A 29 -31.02 -6.63 0.37
N ARG A 30 -30.18 -6.21 1.33
CA ARG A 30 -30.59 -6.08 2.72
C ARG A 30 -31.66 -5.01 2.92
N PHE A 31 -31.52 -3.89 2.22
CA PHE A 31 -32.49 -2.81 2.24
C PHE A 31 -33.85 -3.26 1.67
N LEU A 32 -33.85 -3.95 0.53
CA LEU A 32 -35.07 -4.44 -0.12
C LEU A 32 -35.85 -5.45 0.70
N ILE A 33 -35.16 -6.28 1.50
CA ILE A 33 -35.80 -7.26 2.40
C ILE A 33 -36.07 -6.74 3.81
N GLY A 34 -35.86 -5.43 4.06
CA GLY A 34 -36.10 -4.80 5.33
C GLY A 34 -35.17 -5.24 6.47
N LYS A 35 -34.04 -5.84 6.16
CA LYS A 35 -33.02 -6.23 7.15
C LYS A 35 -32.12 -5.03 7.47
N PHE A 36 -32.53 -4.25 8.43
CA PHE A 36 -31.74 -3.13 8.95
C PHE A 36 -30.83 -3.57 10.09
N ASP A 37 -29.68 -2.91 10.20
CA ASP A 37 -28.82 -3.08 11.36
C ASP A 37 -29.47 -2.47 12.59
N THR A 38 -29.16 -3.01 13.76
CA THR A 38 -29.50 -2.35 15.02
C THR A 38 -28.73 -1.02 15.13
N ASN A 39 -29.26 -0.07 15.90
CA ASN A 39 -28.63 1.24 16.10
C ASN A 39 -27.16 1.13 16.58
N SER A 40 -26.85 0.13 17.40
CA SER A 40 -25.48 -0.11 17.86
C SER A 40 -24.54 -0.51 16.73
N PHE A 41 -24.95 -1.40 15.83
CA PHE A 41 -24.15 -1.76 14.66
C PHE A 41 -24.02 -0.63 13.65
N PHE A 42 -25.07 0.16 13.46
CA PHE A 42 -25.02 1.35 12.62
C PHE A 42 -24.01 2.37 13.18
N ASN A 43 -24.10 2.69 14.47
CA ASN A 43 -23.17 3.61 15.10
C ASN A 43 -21.72 3.12 15.04
N LEU A 44 -21.49 1.83 15.29
CA LEU A 44 -20.16 1.24 15.17
C LEU A 44 -19.60 1.40 13.75
N ARG A 45 -20.39 1.11 12.72
CA ARG A 45 -19.96 1.29 11.32
C ARG A 45 -19.69 2.75 11.00
N TYR A 46 -20.55 3.64 11.46
CA TYR A 46 -20.38 5.08 11.26
C TYR A 46 -19.07 5.56 11.90
N GLU A 47 -18.83 5.19 13.15
CA GLU A 47 -17.58 5.53 13.85
C GLU A 47 -16.35 4.97 13.15
N VAL A 48 -16.40 3.72 12.66
CA VAL A 48 -15.31 3.10 11.91
C VAL A 48 -15.05 3.86 10.60
N LEU A 49 -16.10 4.21 9.86
CA LEU A 49 -15.98 4.97 8.62
C LEU A 49 -15.46 6.38 8.87
N GLU A 50 -15.95 7.06 9.89
CA GLU A 50 -15.48 8.39 10.25
C GLU A 50 -14.03 8.37 10.74
N ASN A 51 -13.65 7.37 11.52
CA ASN A 51 -12.26 7.16 11.90
C ASN A 51 -11.38 6.84 10.68
N LYS A 52 -11.83 5.97 9.77
CA LYS A 52 -11.12 5.68 8.51
C LYS A 52 -10.94 6.96 7.71
N ARG A 53 -12.00 7.75 7.52
CA ARG A 53 -11.97 9.05 6.83
C ARG A 53 -10.98 10.01 7.49
N ARG A 54 -11.07 10.20 8.81
CA ARG A 54 -10.19 11.08 9.58
C ARG A 54 -8.71 10.67 9.45
N ILE A 55 -8.46 9.37 9.52
CA ILE A 55 -7.13 8.82 9.35
C ILE A 55 -6.64 9.02 7.90
N THR A 56 -7.47 8.78 6.90
CA THR A 56 -7.10 8.90 5.47
C THR A 56 -6.82 10.36 5.09
N HIS A 57 -7.60 11.30 5.62
CA HIS A 57 -7.42 12.73 5.33
C HIS A 57 -6.47 13.46 6.30
N CYS A 58 -5.92 12.77 7.30
CA CYS A 58 -4.98 13.37 8.21
C CYS A 58 -3.66 13.70 7.48
N SER A 59 -3.27 14.97 7.50
CA SER A 59 -2.01 15.44 6.87
C SER A 59 -0.76 14.75 7.45
N VAL A 60 -0.82 14.34 8.73
CA VAL A 60 0.28 13.70 9.44
C VAL A 60 0.36 12.19 9.21
N ARG A 61 -0.72 11.56 8.71
CA ARG A 61 -0.72 10.13 8.44
C ARG A 61 0.23 9.80 7.28
N GLY A 62 1.03 8.76 7.48
CA GLY A 62 2.06 8.36 6.52
C GLY A 62 3.42 8.96 6.83
N PHE A 63 3.45 10.03 7.63
CA PHE A 63 4.68 10.54 8.24
C PHE A 63 4.93 9.91 9.61
N LEU A 64 3.90 9.32 10.22
CA LEU A 64 3.97 8.55 11.45
C LEU A 64 4.09 7.06 11.10
N GLY A 65 5.10 6.40 11.65
CA GLY A 65 5.37 4.97 11.41
C GLY A 65 6.69 4.70 10.70
N GLY A 66 7.24 5.68 9.98
CA GLY A 66 8.62 5.62 9.52
C GLY A 66 9.59 5.81 10.70
N ARG A 67 10.68 5.05 10.68
CA ARG A 67 11.81 5.24 11.63
C ARG A 67 12.75 6.33 11.11
N VAL A 68 12.18 7.52 10.85
CA VAL A 68 12.92 8.68 10.34
C VAL A 68 12.80 9.85 11.30
N ALA A 69 13.86 10.66 11.38
CA ALA A 69 13.78 11.92 12.08
C ALA A 69 12.73 12.82 11.41
N ARG A 70 11.94 13.53 12.22
CA ARG A 70 10.92 14.45 11.71
C ARG A 70 11.58 15.80 11.39
N ILE A 71 12.14 15.90 10.21
CA ILE A 71 12.79 17.11 9.76
C ILE A 71 11.74 18.00 9.06
N PRO A 72 11.47 19.21 9.56
CA PRO A 72 10.33 20.01 9.10
C PRO A 72 10.29 20.25 7.59
N HIS A 73 11.44 20.53 6.93
CA HIS A 73 11.47 20.76 5.50
C HIS A 73 11.08 19.51 4.70
N GLN A 74 11.55 18.30 5.10
CA GLN A 74 11.21 17.05 4.42
C GLN A 74 9.72 16.73 4.51
N LEU A 75 9.12 17.00 5.68
CA LEU A 75 7.67 16.84 5.87
C LEU A 75 6.89 17.83 5.01
N PHE A 76 7.35 19.08 4.95
CA PHE A 76 6.72 20.12 4.14
C PHE A 76 6.75 19.78 2.64
N ILE A 77 7.90 19.36 2.11
CA ILE A 77 8.07 18.97 0.70
C ILE A 77 7.15 17.78 0.38
N ALA A 78 7.16 16.75 1.25
CA ALA A 78 6.31 15.59 1.06
C ALA A 78 4.83 15.95 1.11
N GLU A 79 4.40 16.85 1.99
CA GLU A 79 3.02 17.32 2.09
C GLU A 79 2.61 18.10 0.84
N GLN A 80 3.44 19.02 0.36
CA GLN A 80 3.20 19.77 -0.88
C GLN A 80 3.04 18.85 -2.09
N ALA A 81 3.93 17.85 -2.22
CA ALA A 81 3.83 16.85 -3.29
C ALA A 81 2.51 16.10 -3.25
N LEU A 82 2.02 15.80 -2.06
CA LEU A 82 0.81 14.99 -1.86
C LEU A 82 -0.51 15.76 -2.00
N GLN A 83 -0.47 17.12 -1.97
CA GLN A 83 -1.62 17.95 -2.30
C GLN A 83 -1.99 17.86 -3.78
N MET A 84 -1.04 17.52 -4.64
CA MET A 84 -1.30 17.32 -6.07
C MET A 84 -2.09 16.03 -6.30
N THR A 85 -3.09 16.09 -7.17
CA THR A 85 -3.88 14.91 -7.56
C THR A 85 -3.00 13.85 -8.23
N HIS A 86 -2.12 14.28 -9.12
CA HIS A 86 -1.12 13.46 -9.80
C HIS A 86 0.27 14.08 -9.57
N PRO A 87 0.95 13.71 -8.50
CA PRO A 87 2.21 14.34 -8.14
C PRO A 87 3.29 14.08 -9.20
N ARG A 88 3.88 15.17 -9.70
CA ARG A 88 5.11 15.19 -10.51
C ARG A 88 6.06 16.15 -9.85
N VAL A 89 7.06 15.61 -9.16
CA VAL A 89 7.92 16.38 -8.28
C VAL A 89 9.37 16.16 -8.64
N LEU A 90 10.14 17.23 -8.70
CA LEU A 90 11.59 17.21 -8.73
C LEU A 90 12.11 17.54 -7.34
N LEU A 91 12.77 16.59 -6.69
CA LEU A 91 13.46 16.79 -5.40
C LEU A 91 14.89 17.28 -5.71
N ALA A 92 15.12 18.57 -5.62
CA ALA A 92 16.36 19.22 -6.07
C ALA A 92 17.25 19.73 -4.93
N ASP A 93 17.05 19.24 -3.72
CA ASP A 93 17.85 19.60 -2.56
C ASP A 93 19.32 19.22 -2.71
N GLU A 94 20.18 19.81 -1.91
CA GLU A 94 21.62 19.50 -1.89
C GLU A 94 21.87 18.02 -1.55
N VAL A 95 23.03 17.53 -1.97
CA VAL A 95 23.47 16.17 -1.66
C VAL A 95 23.60 16.01 -0.14
N GLY A 96 23.00 14.95 0.39
CA GLY A 96 23.03 14.64 1.83
C GLY A 96 21.82 15.14 2.64
N LEU A 97 20.95 16.00 2.09
CA LEU A 97 19.75 16.50 2.78
C LEU A 97 18.60 15.49 2.87
N GLY A 98 18.79 14.30 2.34
CA GLY A 98 17.84 13.21 2.53
C GLY A 98 16.74 13.08 1.48
N LYS A 99 17.03 13.40 0.21
CA LYS A 99 16.08 13.20 -0.92
C LYS A 99 15.42 11.82 -0.94
N THR A 100 16.16 10.77 -0.59
CA THR A 100 15.61 9.40 -0.45
C THR A 100 14.55 9.32 0.64
N ILE A 101 14.72 10.10 1.72
CA ILE A 101 13.73 10.15 2.81
C ILE A 101 12.47 10.87 2.34
N GLU A 102 12.59 11.97 1.64
CA GLU A 102 11.45 12.72 1.07
C GLU A 102 10.66 11.86 0.10
N ALA A 103 11.36 11.20 -0.84
CA ALA A 103 10.75 10.24 -1.75
C ALA A 103 10.06 9.08 -0.99
N GLY A 104 10.73 8.55 0.03
CA GLY A 104 10.18 7.50 0.89
C GLY A 104 8.93 7.95 1.65
N LEU A 105 8.90 9.17 2.17
CA LEU A 105 7.72 9.75 2.83
C LEU A 105 6.54 9.88 1.86
N ILE A 106 6.79 10.36 0.64
CA ILE A 106 5.77 10.47 -0.41
C ILE A 106 5.21 9.09 -0.76
N ILE A 107 6.09 8.13 -1.06
CA ILE A 107 5.71 6.76 -1.41
C ILE A 107 4.91 6.12 -0.27
N HIS A 108 5.42 6.19 0.96
CA HIS A 108 4.79 5.60 2.12
C HIS A 108 3.37 6.15 2.33
N LYS A 109 3.19 7.47 2.20
CA LYS A 109 1.87 8.09 2.34
C LYS A 109 0.93 7.71 1.20
N LEU A 110 1.41 7.69 -0.05
CA LEU A 110 0.59 7.27 -1.19
C LEU A 110 0.07 5.83 -1.03
N LEU A 111 0.91 4.93 -0.56
CA LEU A 111 0.53 3.54 -0.27
C LEU A 111 -0.48 3.46 0.90
N LEU A 112 -0.22 4.16 2.01
CA LEU A 112 -1.11 4.16 3.18
C LEU A 112 -2.48 4.79 2.93
N THR A 113 -2.55 5.74 1.99
CA THR A 113 -3.81 6.39 1.61
C THR A 113 -4.50 5.70 0.44
N GLU A 114 -3.99 4.54 0.01
CA GLU A 114 -4.51 3.75 -1.12
C GLU A 114 -4.57 4.56 -2.44
N ARG A 115 -3.77 5.64 -2.55
CA ARG A 115 -3.63 6.45 -3.78
C ARG A 115 -2.64 5.83 -4.77
N ALA A 116 -1.78 4.94 -4.29
CA ALA A 116 -0.91 4.09 -5.10
C ALA A 116 -0.96 2.67 -4.57
N GLU A 117 -1.09 1.70 -5.46
CA GLU A 117 -1.03 0.28 -5.14
C GLU A 117 0.30 -0.32 -5.60
N ARG A 118 0.93 0.28 -6.59
CA ARG A 118 2.15 -0.20 -7.21
C ARG A 118 3.19 0.91 -7.28
N VAL A 119 4.43 0.55 -6.97
CA VAL A 119 5.57 1.48 -6.98
C VAL A 119 6.74 0.84 -7.72
N LEU A 120 7.28 1.57 -8.67
CA LEU A 120 8.54 1.24 -9.33
C LEU A 120 9.57 2.32 -9.00
N ILE A 121 10.68 1.91 -8.38
CA ILE A 121 11.85 2.76 -8.12
C ILE A 121 12.91 2.38 -9.14
N VAL A 122 13.34 3.37 -9.92
CA VAL A 122 14.40 3.22 -10.91
C VAL A 122 15.60 4.05 -10.50
N VAL A 123 16.74 3.39 -10.31
CA VAL A 123 17.96 4.03 -9.79
C VAL A 123 19.19 3.54 -10.55
N PRO A 124 20.35 4.19 -10.44
CA PRO A 124 21.61 3.59 -10.87
C PRO A 124 21.81 2.21 -10.20
N ASP A 125 22.35 1.23 -10.94
CA ASP A 125 22.47 -0.15 -10.46
C ASP A 125 23.16 -0.26 -9.11
N SER A 126 24.20 0.56 -8.88
CA SER A 126 24.95 0.62 -7.61
C SER A 126 24.12 1.07 -6.41
N LEU A 127 23.00 1.75 -6.62
CA LEU A 127 22.14 2.29 -5.55
C LEU A 127 20.92 1.41 -5.26
N ALA A 128 20.63 0.41 -6.07
CA ALA A 128 19.41 -0.40 -5.92
C ALA A 128 19.31 -1.08 -4.54
N TYR A 129 20.41 -1.66 -4.08
CA TYR A 129 20.44 -2.30 -2.76
C TYR A 129 20.37 -1.30 -1.60
N GLN A 130 20.99 -0.13 -1.74
CA GLN A 130 20.89 0.93 -0.75
C GLN A 130 19.44 1.40 -0.59
N TRP A 131 18.74 1.63 -1.71
CA TRP A 131 17.31 1.99 -1.69
C TRP A 131 16.45 0.92 -1.03
N PHE A 132 16.71 -0.36 -1.34
CA PHE A 132 16.01 -1.47 -0.70
C PHE A 132 16.18 -1.43 0.83
N VAL A 133 17.42 -1.29 1.31
CA VAL A 133 17.71 -1.24 2.75
C VAL A 133 17.03 -0.03 3.41
N GLU A 134 17.07 1.14 2.77
CA GLU A 134 16.44 2.35 3.30
C GLU A 134 14.92 2.23 3.36
N MET A 135 14.26 1.75 2.31
CA MET A 135 12.82 1.53 2.29
C MET A 135 12.38 0.52 3.35
N PHE A 136 13.11 -0.57 3.48
CA PHE A 136 12.82 -1.59 4.49
C PHE A 136 13.03 -1.08 5.92
N ARG A 137 14.20 -0.51 6.22
CA ARG A 137 14.55 -0.08 7.59
C ARG A 137 13.75 1.12 8.06
N LYS A 138 13.55 2.11 7.19
CA LYS A 138 12.95 3.39 7.56
C LYS A 138 11.44 3.39 7.43
N PHE A 139 10.91 2.70 6.42
CA PHE A 139 9.47 2.75 6.10
C PHE A 139 8.76 1.40 6.25
N ARG A 140 9.49 0.31 6.53
CA ARG A 140 8.97 -1.07 6.56
C ARG A 140 8.31 -1.49 5.24
N LEU A 141 8.78 -0.95 4.14
CA LEU A 141 8.33 -1.32 2.81
C LEU A 141 9.26 -2.39 2.24
N SER A 142 8.70 -3.55 1.95
CA SER A 142 9.43 -4.67 1.36
C SER A 142 9.35 -4.60 -0.16
N PHE A 143 10.38 -4.03 -0.77
CA PHE A 143 10.54 -4.02 -2.22
C PHE A 143 11.23 -5.28 -2.71
N THR A 144 10.91 -5.70 -3.92
CA THR A 144 11.68 -6.71 -4.65
C THR A 144 12.71 -5.98 -5.53
N VAL A 145 13.97 -6.35 -5.39
CA VAL A 145 15.03 -5.83 -6.28
C VAL A 145 15.08 -6.71 -7.52
N LEU A 146 14.84 -6.11 -8.68
CA LEU A 146 14.96 -6.77 -9.98
C LEU A 146 16.28 -6.41 -10.64
N ASN A 147 17.04 -7.44 -10.95
CA ASN A 147 18.21 -7.41 -11.80
C ASN A 147 18.09 -8.55 -12.83
N GLN A 148 19.07 -8.67 -13.72
CA GLN A 148 19.05 -9.66 -14.78
C GLN A 148 19.03 -11.10 -14.24
N GLU A 149 19.75 -11.37 -13.15
CA GLU A 149 19.81 -12.67 -12.50
C GLU A 149 18.45 -13.05 -11.89
N THR A 150 17.87 -12.17 -11.08
CA THR A 150 16.58 -12.42 -10.42
C THR A 150 15.41 -12.45 -11.40
N TYR A 151 15.54 -11.84 -12.56
CA TYR A 151 14.53 -11.89 -13.61
C TYR A 151 14.53 -13.24 -14.34
N LEU A 152 15.72 -13.80 -14.60
CA LEU A 152 15.88 -15.08 -15.29
C LEU A 152 15.56 -16.29 -14.39
N GLU A 153 15.79 -16.18 -13.08
CA GLU A 153 15.54 -17.26 -12.11
C GLU A 153 14.05 -17.51 -11.82
N LYS A 154 13.21 -16.54 -12.11
CA LYS A 154 11.77 -16.67 -11.84
C LYS A 154 11.01 -16.87 -13.13
N ASP A 155 10.36 -18.01 -13.27
CA ASP A 155 9.29 -18.30 -14.26
C ASP A 155 8.07 -17.35 -14.10
N THR A 156 8.18 -16.35 -13.25
CA THR A 156 7.14 -15.39 -12.89
C THR A 156 7.32 -14.10 -13.69
N LYS A 157 6.21 -13.44 -13.96
CA LYS A 157 6.20 -12.10 -14.56
C LYS A 157 6.30 -11.06 -13.42
N PRO A 158 7.51 -10.70 -12.95
CA PRO A 158 7.68 -9.94 -11.71
C PRO A 158 6.94 -8.60 -11.72
N PHE A 159 6.81 -7.97 -12.90
CA PHE A 159 6.01 -6.76 -13.05
C PHE A 159 4.49 -6.98 -12.94
N LYS A 160 3.99 -8.22 -12.98
CA LYS A 160 2.57 -8.53 -12.75
C LYS A 160 2.31 -8.98 -11.32
N ASP A 161 3.25 -9.75 -10.79
CA ASP A 161 3.07 -10.47 -9.52
C ASP A 161 3.56 -9.66 -8.30
N THR A 162 4.32 -8.60 -8.52
CA THR A 162 4.92 -7.80 -7.45
C THR A 162 4.53 -6.32 -7.58
N ASN A 163 4.05 -5.76 -6.49
CA ASN A 163 3.58 -4.37 -6.45
C ASN A 163 4.69 -3.36 -6.13
N LEU A 164 5.72 -3.75 -5.40
CA LEU A 164 6.81 -2.87 -4.98
C LEU A 164 8.12 -3.36 -5.57
N ILE A 165 8.65 -2.62 -6.54
CA ILE A 165 9.83 -3.01 -7.31
C ILE A 165 10.88 -1.92 -7.26
N ILE A 166 12.14 -2.32 -7.06
CA ILE A 166 13.34 -1.51 -7.28
C ILE A 166 14.13 -2.14 -8.40
N THR A 167 14.57 -1.35 -9.36
CA THR A 167 15.40 -1.85 -10.45
C THR A 167 16.48 -0.84 -10.85
N GLY A 168 17.53 -1.34 -11.42
CA GLY A 168 18.60 -0.54 -11.97
C GLY A 168 18.31 -0.03 -13.38
N LEU A 169 18.88 1.12 -13.73
CA LEU A 169 18.78 1.67 -15.09
C LEU A 169 19.43 0.76 -16.14
N GLY A 170 20.49 0.02 -15.77
CA GLY A 170 21.15 -0.93 -16.67
C GLY A 170 20.23 -2.05 -17.09
N PHE A 171 19.48 -2.61 -16.15
CA PHE A 171 18.49 -3.66 -16.41
C PHE A 171 17.36 -3.23 -17.36
N LEU A 172 16.92 -1.97 -17.29
CA LEU A 172 15.83 -1.49 -18.15
C LEU A 172 16.27 -1.12 -19.57
N LYS A 173 17.59 -0.98 -19.81
CA LYS A 173 18.16 -0.62 -21.11
C LYS A 173 18.61 -1.83 -21.93
N GLY A 174 18.78 -2.98 -21.30
CA GLY A 174 19.18 -4.25 -21.93
C GLY A 174 17.99 -5.08 -22.33
#